data_789e30c57a5afe790baf4f689b83179e
#
_entry.id   789e30c57a5afe790baf4f689b83179e
#
_cell.length_a   1.000
_cell.length_b   1.000
_cell.length_c   1.000
_cell.angle_alpha   90.00
_cell.angle_beta   90.00
_cell.angle_gamma   90.00
#
_symmetry.space_group_name_H-M   'P 1'
#
loop_
_entity.id
_entity.type
_entity.pdbx_description
1 polymer ?
#
loop_
_entity_poly.entity_id
_entity_poly.type
_entity_poly.pdbx_seq_one_letter_code
_entity_poly.pdbx_strand_id
1 'polypeptide(L)'
;MSERNTVVRSLHDLGLAAWFGGSLAGAVGFNGAAADVPDEKLRLRVANTAWARWTPVNLVGIAAHLVGGAGILYANRDRVAAQEGVGTSTIAKAALTGAALAVTGYSRVLGKKLEKADGEPVEGGTDPSPVTSPDVAKVQRQLKVCQWLVPGLTAGIEVLNALHGEQQRPNQQVPGIVGKPAQLGQTLARGRRALVPAASAGAALRATRRPTAPDEQPAQSAQSAQSEPS
;
A
#
# COMPACT_ATOMS: atom_id res chain seq x y z
N MET A 1 -2.31 22.60 -11.88
CA MET A 1 -1.02 21.90 -11.66
C MET A 1 -1.19 21.01 -10.45
N SER A 2 -0.95 19.71 -10.57
CA SER A 2 -1.01 18.80 -9.42
C SER A 2 0.16 19.13 -8.47
N GLU A 3 -0.14 19.64 -7.29
CA GLU A 3 0.87 19.86 -6.28
C GLU A 3 1.54 18.53 -5.91
N ARG A 4 2.87 18.54 -5.82
CA ARG A 4 3.66 17.37 -5.44
C ARG A 4 3.55 17.16 -3.93
N ASN A 5 2.64 16.30 -3.50
CA ASN A 5 2.46 15.93 -2.10
C ASN A 5 3.49 14.90 -1.62
N THR A 6 4.73 14.96 -2.12
CA THR A 6 5.77 13.96 -1.85
C THR A 6 6.06 13.82 -0.37
N VAL A 7 6.18 14.92 0.37
CA VAL A 7 6.53 14.90 1.80
C VAL A 7 5.46 14.17 2.62
N VAL A 8 4.18 14.54 2.46
CA VAL A 8 3.10 13.90 3.22
C VAL A 8 2.91 12.43 2.85
N ARG A 9 3.14 12.07 1.56
CA ARG A 9 3.14 10.67 1.13
C ARG A 9 4.29 9.90 1.76
N SER A 10 5.51 10.44 1.73
CA SER A 10 6.67 9.79 2.35
C SER A 10 6.48 9.60 3.85
N LEU A 11 5.96 10.59 4.57
CA LEU A 11 5.63 10.44 5.99
C LEU A 11 4.61 9.33 6.22
N HIS A 12 3.53 9.30 5.42
CA HIS A 12 2.50 8.29 5.53
C HIS A 12 3.06 6.88 5.28
N ASP A 13 3.79 6.70 4.18
CA ASP A 13 4.24 5.38 3.72
C ASP A 13 5.40 4.86 4.59
N LEU A 14 6.40 5.70 4.92
CA LEU A 14 7.49 5.32 5.82
C LEU A 14 7.00 5.06 7.24
N GLY A 15 6.04 5.85 7.72
CA GLY A 15 5.43 5.63 9.02
C GLY A 15 4.69 4.29 9.10
N LEU A 16 3.93 3.94 8.07
CA LEU A 16 3.23 2.65 7.97
C LEU A 16 4.21 1.49 7.84
N ALA A 17 5.24 1.63 7.00
CA ALA A 17 6.28 0.60 6.82
C ALA A 17 7.02 0.32 8.15
N ALA A 18 7.33 1.36 8.94
CA ALA A 18 7.92 1.20 10.26
C ALA A 18 6.96 0.48 11.23
N TRP A 19 5.68 0.88 11.25
CA TRP A 19 4.68 0.25 12.12
C TRP A 19 4.46 -1.21 11.75
N PHE A 20 4.22 -1.52 10.46
CA PHE A 20 4.06 -2.88 9.95
C PHE A 20 5.32 -3.73 10.19
N GLY A 21 6.47 -3.28 9.66
CA GLY A 21 7.72 -4.04 9.69
C GLY A 21 8.22 -4.26 11.12
N GLY A 22 8.15 -3.23 11.96
CA GLY A 22 8.56 -3.34 13.35
C GLY A 22 7.64 -4.21 14.20
N SER A 23 6.32 -4.18 13.97
CA SER A 23 5.39 -5.08 14.64
C SER A 23 5.60 -6.54 14.23
N LEU A 24 5.85 -6.79 12.95
CA LEU A 24 6.16 -8.13 12.44
C LEU A 24 7.51 -8.63 12.98
N ALA A 25 8.57 -7.78 12.91
CA ALA A 25 9.88 -8.11 13.46
C ALA A 25 9.81 -8.39 14.97
N GLY A 26 8.98 -7.66 15.70
CA GLY A 26 8.77 -7.90 17.14
C GLY A 26 8.05 -9.21 17.43
N ALA A 27 6.97 -9.51 16.68
CA ALA A 27 6.23 -10.76 16.85
C ALA A 27 7.08 -11.99 16.55
N VAL A 28 7.94 -11.94 15.53
CA VAL A 28 8.81 -13.05 15.11
C VAL A 28 10.16 -12.99 15.82
N GLY A 29 10.87 -11.88 15.69
CA GLY A 29 12.28 -11.78 16.10
C GLY A 29 12.46 -11.54 17.59
N PHE A 30 11.77 -10.53 18.17
CA PHE A 30 11.96 -10.22 19.60
C PHE A 30 11.44 -11.36 20.50
N ASN A 31 10.27 -11.91 20.17
CA ASN A 31 9.72 -13.03 20.93
C ASN A 31 10.50 -14.32 20.69
N GLY A 32 10.97 -14.56 19.45
CA GLY A 32 11.82 -15.70 19.11
C GLY A 32 13.16 -15.65 19.85
N ALA A 33 13.89 -14.51 19.78
CA ALA A 33 15.13 -14.34 20.50
C ALA A 33 14.98 -14.48 22.01
N ALA A 34 13.84 -14.08 22.57
CA ALA A 34 13.54 -14.29 23.97
C ALA A 34 13.34 -15.79 24.30
N ALA A 35 12.73 -16.56 23.40
CA ALA A 35 12.53 -17.99 23.56
C ALA A 35 13.85 -18.78 23.55
N ASP A 36 14.86 -18.29 22.84
CA ASP A 36 16.19 -18.91 22.78
C ASP A 36 17.04 -18.69 24.03
N VAL A 37 16.61 -17.83 24.97
CA VAL A 37 17.30 -17.60 26.24
C VAL A 37 17.20 -18.87 27.09
N PRO A 38 18.35 -19.45 27.57
CA PRO A 38 18.32 -20.71 28.31
C PRO A 38 17.52 -20.65 29.64
N ASP A 39 17.64 -19.55 30.38
CA ASP A 39 16.91 -19.35 31.62
C ASP A 39 15.49 -18.83 31.34
N GLU A 40 14.50 -19.71 31.58
CA GLU A 40 13.08 -19.41 31.36
C GLU A 40 12.59 -18.18 32.15
N LYS A 41 13.19 -17.86 33.27
CA LYS A 41 12.84 -16.72 34.11
C LYS A 41 13.32 -15.39 33.55
N LEU A 42 14.29 -15.40 32.62
CA LEU A 42 14.81 -14.20 31.96
C LEU A 42 14.10 -13.88 30.63
N ARG A 43 13.36 -14.83 30.06
CA ARG A 43 12.74 -14.71 28.74
C ARG A 43 11.77 -13.53 28.66
N LEU A 44 10.89 -13.35 29.66
CA LEU A 44 10.00 -12.17 29.70
C LEU A 44 10.76 -10.85 29.76
N ARG A 45 11.82 -10.78 30.55
CA ARG A 45 12.67 -9.58 30.66
C ARG A 45 13.30 -9.22 29.33
N VAL A 46 13.82 -10.20 28.60
CA VAL A 46 14.43 -9.98 27.28
C VAL A 46 13.38 -9.48 26.28
N ALA A 47 12.23 -10.14 26.19
CA ALA A 47 11.14 -9.70 25.32
C ALA A 47 10.66 -8.27 25.67
N ASN A 48 10.38 -8.01 26.95
CA ASN A 48 9.92 -6.70 27.42
C ASN A 48 10.94 -5.60 27.15
N THR A 49 12.24 -5.88 27.31
CA THR A 49 13.31 -4.92 27.01
C THR A 49 13.37 -4.59 25.53
N ALA A 50 13.27 -5.57 24.64
CA ALA A 50 13.25 -5.36 23.20
C ALA A 50 12.04 -4.50 22.77
N TRP A 51 10.85 -4.86 23.25
CA TRP A 51 9.63 -4.10 22.98
C TRP A 51 9.66 -2.68 23.58
N ALA A 52 10.26 -2.49 24.75
CA ALA A 52 10.40 -1.17 25.35
C ALA A 52 11.29 -0.24 24.51
N ARG A 53 12.39 -0.79 23.96
CA ARG A 53 13.29 -0.03 23.03
C ARG A 53 12.60 0.30 21.71
N TRP A 54 11.75 -0.60 21.21
CA TRP A 54 11.01 -0.38 19.96
C TRP A 54 9.84 0.61 20.13
N THR A 55 9.20 0.65 21.28
CA THR A 55 7.99 1.47 21.54
C THR A 55 8.13 2.94 21.09
N PRO A 56 9.18 3.70 21.42
CA PRO A 56 9.30 5.09 20.98
C PRO A 56 9.45 5.22 19.46
N VAL A 57 10.17 4.30 18.81
CA VAL A 57 10.33 4.28 17.34
C VAL A 57 8.99 4.02 16.68
N ASN A 58 8.24 3.03 17.18
CA ASN A 58 6.91 2.72 16.70
C ASN A 58 5.93 3.89 16.84
N LEU A 59 5.99 4.61 17.96
CA LEU A 59 5.16 5.80 18.19
C LEU A 59 5.45 6.89 17.17
N VAL A 60 6.72 7.14 16.85
CA VAL A 60 7.12 8.08 15.80
C VAL A 60 6.62 7.62 14.43
N GLY A 61 6.74 6.32 14.12
CA GLY A 61 6.19 5.74 12.88
C GLY A 61 4.68 5.95 12.76
N ILE A 62 3.93 5.63 13.82
CA ILE A 62 2.47 5.83 13.88
C ILE A 62 2.12 7.32 13.70
N ALA A 63 2.81 8.22 14.40
CA ALA A 63 2.56 9.66 14.27
C ALA A 63 2.83 10.15 12.85
N ALA A 64 3.92 9.72 12.23
CA ALA A 64 4.24 10.06 10.84
C ALA A 64 3.17 9.55 9.87
N HIS A 65 2.70 8.31 10.05
CA HIS A 65 1.59 7.74 9.26
C HIS A 65 0.31 8.57 9.38
N LEU A 66 -0.09 8.93 10.59
CA LEU A 66 -1.32 9.69 10.82
C LEU A 66 -1.23 11.11 10.27
N VAL A 67 -0.12 11.82 10.51
CA VAL A 67 0.10 13.18 10.00
C VAL A 67 0.16 13.18 8.47
N GLY A 68 0.92 12.23 7.89
CA GLY A 68 0.98 12.05 6.45
C GLY A 68 -0.37 11.71 5.84
N GLY A 69 -1.13 10.80 6.47
CA GLY A 69 -2.47 10.41 6.04
C GLY A 69 -3.47 11.57 6.07
N ALA A 70 -3.47 12.38 7.13
CA ALA A 70 -4.29 13.59 7.23
C ALA A 70 -3.92 14.60 6.14
N GLY A 71 -2.62 14.81 5.87
CA GLY A 71 -2.14 15.67 4.79
C GLY A 71 -2.58 15.19 3.41
N ILE A 72 -2.50 13.88 3.13
CA ILE A 72 -2.97 13.29 1.88
C ILE A 72 -4.48 13.47 1.74
N LEU A 73 -5.25 13.23 2.79
CA LEU A 73 -6.70 13.39 2.78
C LEU A 73 -7.11 14.83 2.49
N TYR A 74 -6.46 15.79 3.15
CA TYR A 74 -6.70 17.21 2.91
C TYR A 74 -6.39 17.61 1.46
N ALA A 75 -5.25 17.20 0.94
CA ALA A 75 -4.83 17.51 -0.44
C ALA A 75 -5.70 16.83 -1.52
N ASN A 76 -6.42 15.75 -1.18
CA ASN A 76 -7.23 15.00 -2.14
C ASN A 76 -8.74 15.03 -1.83
N ARG A 77 -9.20 15.93 -0.96
CA ARG A 77 -10.60 15.98 -0.50
C ARG A 77 -11.61 16.04 -1.64
N ASP A 78 -11.31 16.78 -2.71
CA ASP A 78 -12.20 16.94 -3.85
C ASP A 78 -12.31 15.63 -4.67
N ARG A 79 -11.22 14.87 -4.76
CA ARG A 79 -11.21 13.54 -5.40
C ARG A 79 -11.97 12.51 -4.58
N VAL A 80 -11.82 12.55 -3.25
CA VAL A 80 -12.56 11.65 -2.34
C VAL A 80 -14.05 11.85 -2.49
N ALA A 81 -14.50 13.10 -2.70
CA ALA A 81 -15.91 13.44 -2.90
C ALA A 81 -16.40 13.10 -4.32
N ALA A 82 -15.58 13.25 -5.36
CA ALA A 82 -16.00 13.24 -6.76
C ALA A 82 -15.68 11.94 -7.53
N GLN A 83 -14.71 11.12 -7.06
CA GLN A 83 -14.27 9.92 -7.77
C GLN A 83 -14.85 8.65 -7.15
N GLU A 84 -15.47 7.79 -7.97
CA GLU A 84 -16.06 6.53 -7.52
C GLU A 84 -14.97 5.59 -6.94
N GLY A 85 -15.28 4.92 -5.82
CA GLY A 85 -14.37 3.98 -5.15
C GLY A 85 -13.29 4.61 -4.26
N VAL A 86 -12.89 5.88 -4.48
CA VAL A 86 -11.88 6.56 -3.65
C VAL A 86 -12.39 6.80 -2.24
N GLY A 87 -13.66 7.23 -2.10
CA GLY A 87 -14.30 7.43 -0.80
C GLY A 87 -14.37 6.13 0.01
N THR A 88 -14.83 5.03 -0.61
CA THR A 88 -14.96 3.72 0.05
C THR A 88 -13.60 3.18 0.51
N SER A 89 -12.56 3.23 -0.33
CA SER A 89 -11.23 2.77 0.06
C SER A 89 -10.58 3.66 1.12
N THR A 90 -10.90 4.96 1.14
CA THR A 90 -10.46 5.87 2.20
C THR A 90 -11.11 5.52 3.54
N ILE A 91 -12.41 5.23 3.56
CA ILE A 91 -13.13 4.78 4.78
C ILE A 91 -12.56 3.44 5.26
N ALA A 92 -12.34 2.49 4.36
CA ALA A 92 -11.75 1.20 4.71
C ALA A 92 -10.36 1.36 5.35
N LYS A 93 -9.49 2.21 4.79
CA LYS A 93 -8.19 2.51 5.39
C LYS A 93 -8.31 3.15 6.76
N ALA A 94 -9.20 4.12 6.92
CA ALA A 94 -9.43 4.77 8.21
C ALA A 94 -9.90 3.77 9.27
N ALA A 95 -10.80 2.85 8.91
CA ALA A 95 -11.29 1.79 9.80
C ALA A 95 -10.15 0.83 10.20
N LEU A 96 -9.33 0.37 9.24
CA LEU A 96 -8.18 -0.49 9.53
C LEU A 96 -7.15 0.22 10.39
N THR A 97 -6.87 1.51 10.13
CA THR A 97 -5.96 2.33 10.94
C THR A 97 -6.48 2.45 12.37
N GLY A 98 -7.78 2.74 12.55
CA GLY A 98 -8.41 2.80 13.87
C GLY A 98 -8.32 1.46 14.63
N ALA A 99 -8.59 0.35 13.94
CA ALA A 99 -8.47 -0.99 14.52
C ALA A 99 -7.01 -1.31 14.92
N ALA A 100 -6.04 -1.01 14.02
CA ALA A 100 -4.62 -1.22 14.30
C ALA A 100 -4.14 -0.38 15.49
N LEU A 101 -4.58 0.88 15.62
CA LEU A 101 -4.30 1.73 16.79
C LEU A 101 -4.85 1.14 18.08
N ALA A 102 -6.11 0.71 18.06
CA ALA A 102 -6.76 0.11 19.24
C ALA A 102 -6.02 -1.16 19.68
N VAL A 103 -5.69 -2.05 18.75
CA VAL A 103 -4.94 -3.28 19.04
C VAL A 103 -3.52 -2.97 19.52
N THR A 104 -2.84 -2.00 18.93
CA THR A 104 -1.49 -1.57 19.36
C THR A 104 -1.55 -1.02 20.79
N GLY A 105 -2.51 -0.16 21.09
CA GLY A 105 -2.72 0.38 22.44
C GLY A 105 -3.01 -0.73 23.47
N TYR A 106 -3.88 -1.67 23.10
CA TYR A 106 -4.20 -2.81 23.97
C TYR A 106 -2.99 -3.74 24.18
N SER A 107 -2.21 -4.00 23.12
CA SER A 107 -0.94 -4.74 23.22
C SER A 107 0.00 -4.08 24.24
N ARG A 108 0.08 -2.75 24.24
CA ARG A 108 0.91 -2.01 25.21
C ARG A 108 0.42 -2.18 26.64
N VAL A 109 -0.90 -2.19 26.87
CA VAL A 109 -1.48 -2.45 28.19
C VAL A 109 -1.14 -3.88 28.67
N LEU A 110 -1.26 -4.88 27.79
CA LEU A 110 -0.89 -6.25 28.11
C LEU A 110 0.61 -6.41 28.38
N GLY A 111 1.46 -5.76 27.55
CA GLY A 111 2.92 -5.72 27.78
C GLY A 111 3.28 -5.14 29.15
N LYS A 112 2.63 -4.05 29.56
CA LYS A 112 2.80 -3.47 30.91
C LYS A 112 2.40 -4.40 32.06
N LYS A 113 1.44 -5.30 31.83
CA LYS A 113 1.11 -6.34 32.82
C LYS A 113 2.22 -7.38 32.90
N LEU A 114 2.79 -7.79 31.76
CA LEU A 114 3.91 -8.75 31.74
C LEU A 114 5.21 -8.18 32.28
N GLU A 115 5.44 -6.86 32.19
CA GLU A 115 6.59 -6.20 32.85
C GLU A 115 6.57 -6.43 34.39
N LYS A 116 5.38 -6.57 34.99
CA LYS A 116 5.21 -6.83 36.43
C LYS A 116 5.38 -8.31 36.80
N ALA A 117 5.40 -9.20 35.83
CA ALA A 117 5.57 -10.64 35.99
C ALA A 117 7.03 -11.08 35.72
N ASP A 118 8.00 -10.17 35.92
CA ASP A 118 9.42 -10.47 35.74
C ASP A 118 9.86 -11.60 36.67
N GLY A 119 10.62 -12.57 36.13
CA GLY A 119 11.03 -13.76 36.86
C GLY A 119 10.04 -14.93 36.78
N GLU A 120 8.87 -14.77 36.18
CA GLU A 120 7.96 -15.88 35.90
C GLU A 120 8.57 -16.81 34.83
N PRO A 121 8.60 -18.13 35.01
CA PRO A 121 9.11 -19.05 34.01
C PRO A 121 8.12 -19.12 32.82
N VAL A 122 8.64 -18.92 31.61
CA VAL A 122 7.86 -18.93 30.35
C VAL A 122 8.64 -19.59 29.22
N GLU A 123 7.97 -20.09 28.19
CA GLU A 123 8.62 -20.59 26.98
C GLU A 123 9.10 -19.47 26.06
N GLY A 124 8.45 -18.30 26.05
CA GLY A 124 8.81 -17.16 25.23
C GLY A 124 8.11 -15.88 25.65
N GLY A 125 8.32 -14.78 24.94
CA GLY A 125 7.70 -13.48 25.25
C GLY A 125 6.16 -13.52 25.29
N THR A 126 5.55 -14.38 24.48
CA THR A 126 4.09 -14.58 24.39
C THR A 126 3.66 -16.02 24.55
N ASP A 127 4.58 -16.90 24.91
CA ASP A 127 4.35 -18.33 25.02
C ASP A 127 4.55 -18.78 26.47
N PRO A 128 3.46 -19.19 27.16
CA PRO A 128 3.54 -19.67 28.51
C PRO A 128 4.12 -21.09 28.57
N SER A 129 4.89 -21.41 29.62
CA SER A 129 5.30 -22.74 29.94
C SER A 129 4.22 -23.46 30.75
N PRO A 130 4.32 -24.80 30.95
CA PRO A 130 3.37 -25.56 31.81
C PRO A 130 3.33 -25.08 33.25
N VAL A 131 4.39 -24.43 33.72
CA VAL A 131 4.50 -23.95 35.12
C VAL A 131 4.23 -22.44 35.26
N THR A 132 3.95 -21.74 34.13
CA THR A 132 3.55 -20.33 34.15
C THR A 132 2.21 -20.16 34.87
N SER A 133 2.11 -19.15 35.73
CA SER A 133 0.86 -18.85 36.44
C SER A 133 -0.30 -18.59 35.47
N PRO A 134 -1.54 -19.00 35.80
CA PRO A 134 -2.70 -18.90 34.90
C PRO A 134 -2.96 -17.47 34.42
N ASP A 135 -2.76 -16.47 35.27
CA ASP A 135 -2.99 -15.05 34.93
C ASP A 135 -1.96 -14.54 33.91
N VAL A 136 -0.68 -14.87 34.10
CA VAL A 136 0.38 -14.52 33.14
C VAL A 136 0.17 -15.25 31.83
N ALA A 137 -0.12 -16.54 31.86
CA ALA A 137 -0.40 -17.35 30.68
C ALA A 137 -1.59 -16.79 29.86
N LYS A 138 -2.65 -16.30 30.53
CA LYS A 138 -3.78 -15.65 29.87
C LYS A 138 -3.35 -14.36 29.16
N VAL A 139 -2.58 -13.51 29.84
CA VAL A 139 -2.10 -12.24 29.27
C VAL A 139 -1.17 -12.49 28.10
N GLN A 140 -0.27 -13.48 28.17
CA GLN A 140 0.62 -13.84 27.07
C GLN A 140 -0.16 -14.30 25.82
N ARG A 141 -1.16 -15.18 25.98
CA ARG A 141 -2.00 -15.65 24.87
C ARG A 141 -2.75 -14.49 24.20
N GLN A 142 -3.32 -13.57 24.98
CA GLN A 142 -3.98 -12.37 24.44
C GLN A 142 -2.99 -11.48 23.71
N LEU A 143 -1.81 -11.25 24.27
CA LEU A 143 -0.76 -10.45 23.68
C LEU A 143 -0.27 -11.08 22.36
N LYS A 144 -0.10 -12.40 22.29
CA LYS A 144 0.25 -13.12 21.06
C LYS A 144 -0.73 -12.82 19.93
N VAL A 145 -2.03 -12.91 20.19
CA VAL A 145 -3.07 -12.59 19.19
C VAL A 145 -2.94 -11.15 18.74
N CYS A 146 -2.81 -10.20 19.66
CA CYS A 146 -2.67 -8.79 19.31
C CYS A 146 -1.41 -8.50 18.49
N GLN A 147 -0.28 -9.13 18.83
CA GLN A 147 0.99 -8.94 18.11
C GLN A 147 0.96 -9.51 16.69
N TRP A 148 0.07 -10.42 16.34
CA TRP A 148 -0.17 -10.86 14.97
C TRP A 148 -1.26 -10.04 14.28
N LEU A 149 -2.25 -9.54 15.02
CA LEU A 149 -3.28 -8.67 14.44
C LEU A 149 -2.72 -7.33 13.95
N VAL A 150 -1.76 -6.73 14.67
CA VAL A 150 -1.18 -5.44 14.26
C VAL A 150 -0.53 -5.51 12.88
N PRO A 151 0.43 -6.43 12.59
CA PRO A 151 1.00 -6.55 11.25
C PRO A 151 -0.06 -6.97 10.21
N GLY A 152 -1.03 -7.80 10.55
CA GLY A 152 -2.12 -8.16 9.64
C GLY A 152 -2.97 -6.95 9.22
N LEU A 153 -3.37 -6.12 10.18
CA LEU A 153 -4.16 -4.90 9.91
C LEU A 153 -3.35 -3.86 9.12
N THR A 154 -2.09 -3.64 9.49
CA THR A 154 -1.21 -2.69 8.81
C THR A 154 -0.83 -3.15 7.41
N ALA A 155 -0.64 -4.45 7.17
CA ALA A 155 -0.51 -5.03 5.83
C ALA A 155 -1.75 -4.76 4.96
N GLY A 156 -2.95 -4.88 5.54
CA GLY A 156 -4.20 -4.51 4.85
C GLY A 156 -4.23 -3.05 4.42
N ILE A 157 -3.69 -2.14 5.24
CA ILE A 157 -3.56 -0.71 4.87
C ILE A 157 -2.58 -0.54 3.70
N GLU A 158 -1.44 -1.27 3.69
CA GLU A 158 -0.46 -1.23 2.59
C GLU A 158 -1.08 -1.70 1.27
N VAL A 159 -1.86 -2.78 1.29
CA VAL A 159 -2.59 -3.25 0.11
C VAL A 159 -3.55 -2.19 -0.42
N LEU A 160 -4.31 -1.53 0.49
CA LEU A 160 -5.19 -0.43 0.09
C LEU A 160 -4.42 0.80 -0.42
N ASN A 161 -3.20 1.06 0.06
CA ASN A 161 -2.33 2.12 -0.48
C ASN A 161 -1.92 1.80 -1.93
N ALA A 162 -1.54 0.56 -2.20
CA ALA A 162 -1.22 0.10 -3.56
C ALA A 162 -2.42 0.25 -4.50
N LEU A 163 -3.62 -0.18 -4.07
CA LEU A 163 -4.87 -0.01 -4.83
C LEU A 163 -5.19 1.46 -5.11
N HIS A 164 -5.01 2.36 -4.14
CA HIS A 164 -5.16 3.80 -4.36
C HIS A 164 -4.16 4.36 -5.37
N GLY A 165 -2.93 3.85 -5.40
CA GLY A 165 -1.93 4.19 -6.41
C GLY A 165 -2.40 3.83 -7.82
N GLU A 166 -2.94 2.62 -8.00
CA GLU A 166 -3.50 2.18 -9.28
C GLU A 166 -4.70 3.03 -9.73
N GLN A 167 -5.62 3.38 -8.82
CA GLN A 167 -6.77 4.25 -9.12
C GLN A 167 -6.37 5.67 -9.55
N GLN A 168 -5.10 6.07 -9.37
CA GLN A 168 -4.60 7.36 -9.82
C GLN A 168 -4.15 7.35 -11.29
N ARG A 169 -4.05 6.19 -11.94
CA ARG A 169 -3.71 6.10 -13.37
C ARG A 169 -4.82 6.70 -14.22
N PRO A 170 -4.51 7.48 -15.27
CA PRO A 170 -5.52 8.17 -16.09
C PRO A 170 -6.57 7.25 -16.71
N ASN A 171 -6.21 6.02 -17.05
CA ASN A 171 -7.10 5.01 -17.63
C ASN A 171 -8.00 4.30 -16.58
N GLN A 172 -7.73 4.48 -15.29
CA GLN A 172 -8.50 3.92 -14.17
C GLN A 172 -9.38 4.97 -13.47
N GLN A 173 -9.33 6.23 -13.92
CA GLN A 173 -10.12 7.30 -13.33
C GLN A 173 -11.55 7.27 -13.87
N VAL A 174 -12.45 6.56 -13.17
CA VAL A 174 -13.89 6.58 -13.46
C VAL A 174 -14.53 7.71 -12.65
N PRO A 175 -15.30 8.62 -13.28
CA PRO A 175 -15.99 9.69 -12.55
C PRO A 175 -17.01 9.12 -11.56
N GLY A 176 -17.01 9.66 -10.35
CA GLY A 176 -18.05 9.41 -9.36
C GLY A 176 -19.41 9.98 -9.76
N ILE A 177 -20.40 9.86 -8.88
CA ILE A 177 -21.80 10.26 -9.12
C ILE A 177 -21.92 11.71 -9.62
N VAL A 178 -21.06 12.62 -9.12
CA VAL A 178 -21.06 14.04 -9.51
C VAL A 178 -20.50 14.26 -10.92
N GLY A 179 -19.62 13.39 -11.41
CA GLY A 179 -19.02 13.50 -12.75
C GLY A 179 -19.79 12.81 -13.86
N LYS A 180 -20.74 11.92 -13.53
CA LYS A 180 -21.55 11.15 -14.52
C LYS A 180 -22.34 12.02 -15.53
N PRO A 181 -22.97 13.15 -15.14
CA PRO A 181 -23.70 13.99 -16.10
C PRO A 181 -22.81 14.61 -17.17
N ALA A 182 -21.60 15.03 -16.81
CA ALA A 182 -20.67 15.67 -17.75
C ALA A 182 -20.13 14.69 -18.81
N GLN A 183 -19.93 13.42 -18.46
CA GLN A 183 -19.48 12.40 -19.41
C GLN A 183 -20.61 11.92 -20.34
N LEU A 184 -21.85 11.81 -19.84
CA LEU A 184 -23.00 11.49 -20.69
C LEU A 184 -23.14 12.51 -21.81
N GLY A 185 -22.97 13.82 -21.50
CA GLY A 185 -22.95 14.89 -22.46
C GLY A 185 -21.84 14.77 -23.50
N GLN A 186 -20.61 14.40 -23.08
CA GLN A 186 -19.46 14.22 -23.98
C GLN A 186 -19.60 12.98 -24.86
N THR A 187 -20.14 11.88 -24.33
CA THR A 187 -20.39 10.64 -25.07
C THR A 187 -21.47 10.87 -26.14
N LEU A 188 -22.54 11.56 -25.78
CA LEU A 188 -23.61 11.95 -26.73
C LEU A 188 -23.10 12.91 -27.81
N ALA A 189 -22.21 13.87 -27.47
CA ALA A 189 -21.60 14.78 -28.41
C ALA A 189 -20.63 14.06 -29.37
N ARG A 190 -19.88 13.07 -28.89
CA ARG A 190 -19.02 12.20 -29.73
C ARG A 190 -19.84 11.27 -30.61
N GLY A 191 -20.92 10.67 -30.07
CA GLY A 191 -21.86 9.86 -30.85
C GLY A 191 -22.54 10.64 -31.98
N ARG A 192 -22.92 11.89 -31.75
CA ARG A 192 -23.46 12.78 -32.79
C ARG A 192 -22.45 13.12 -33.87
N ARG A 193 -21.16 13.30 -33.55
CA ARG A 193 -20.11 13.51 -34.56
C ARG A 193 -19.80 12.25 -35.39
N ALA A 194 -19.97 11.06 -34.83
CA ALA A 194 -19.80 9.80 -35.54
C ALA A 194 -21.00 9.46 -36.47
N LEU A 195 -22.15 10.08 -36.27
CA LEU A 195 -23.39 9.90 -37.07
C LEU A 195 -23.58 10.98 -38.17
N VAL A 196 -22.60 11.87 -38.40
CA VAL A 196 -22.60 12.72 -39.60
C VAL A 196 -22.21 11.80 -40.75
N PRO A 197 -23.13 11.48 -41.71
CA PRO A 197 -22.79 10.56 -42.77
C PRO A 197 -21.74 11.20 -43.70
N ALA A 198 -20.80 10.38 -44.14
CA ALA A 198 -19.82 10.68 -45.18
C ALA A 198 -20.52 10.90 -46.54
N ALA A 199 -21.32 11.96 -46.62
CA ALA A 199 -21.97 12.38 -47.86
C ALA A 199 -21.11 13.29 -48.72
N SER A 200 -19.86 13.60 -48.32
CA SER A 200 -18.94 14.45 -49.07
C SER A 200 -17.69 13.75 -49.63
N ALA A 201 -17.54 12.43 -49.45
CA ALA A 201 -16.39 11.68 -49.96
C ALA A 201 -16.58 11.16 -51.40
N GLY A 202 -17.75 11.39 -52.03
CA GLY A 202 -18.08 10.89 -53.37
C GLY A 202 -17.65 11.77 -54.54
N ALA A 203 -17.19 13.00 -54.29
CA ALA A 203 -16.87 13.95 -55.37
C ALA A 203 -15.38 14.07 -55.75
N ALA A 204 -14.46 13.48 -54.96
CA ALA A 204 -13.02 13.61 -55.20
C ALA A 204 -12.35 12.42 -55.92
N LEU A 205 -13.10 11.36 -56.28
CA LEU A 205 -12.52 10.12 -56.86
C LEU A 205 -12.67 10.08 -58.40
N ARG A 206 -12.98 11.17 -59.09
CA ARG A 206 -13.16 11.19 -60.57
C ARG A 206 -12.11 11.99 -61.35
N ALA A 207 -11.05 12.50 -60.76
CA ALA A 207 -10.12 13.41 -61.42
C ALA A 207 -8.65 12.96 -61.51
N THR A 208 -8.28 11.72 -61.19
CA THR A 208 -6.89 11.23 -61.41
C THR A 208 -6.85 9.85 -62.05
N ARG A 209 -7.28 9.79 -63.36
CA ARG A 209 -6.80 8.77 -64.30
C ARG A 209 -5.99 9.46 -65.34
N ARG A 210 -4.67 9.33 -65.31
CA ARG A 210 -3.76 9.51 -66.44
C ARG A 210 -2.80 8.34 -66.49
N PRO A 211 -2.40 7.94 -67.71
CA PRO A 211 -1.95 6.56 -67.97
C PRO A 211 -0.45 6.38 -67.78
N THR A 212 -0.14 5.13 -67.58
CA THR A 212 1.16 4.49 -67.52
C THR A 212 1.95 4.57 -68.81
N ALA A 213 3.27 4.65 -68.73
CA ALA A 213 4.23 4.08 -69.66
C ALA A 213 5.55 3.78 -68.93
N PRO A 214 6.41 2.86 -69.47
CA PRO A 214 7.03 1.84 -68.63
C PRO A 214 8.58 1.91 -68.60
N ASP A 215 9.16 0.97 -67.82
CA ASP A 215 10.53 0.44 -67.87
C ASP A 215 11.72 1.37 -67.58
N GLU A 216 12.46 0.99 -66.54
CA GLU A 216 13.83 0.49 -66.70
C GLU A 216 14.42 0.11 -65.35
N GLN A 217 14.72 -1.19 -65.20
CA GLN A 217 15.82 -1.64 -64.37
C GLN A 217 17.12 -1.56 -65.18
N PRO A 218 18.32 -1.38 -64.61
CA PRO A 218 19.02 -2.54 -64.09
C PRO A 218 20.01 -2.35 -62.92
N ALA A 219 20.18 -3.42 -62.25
CA ALA A 219 21.43 -4.13 -61.92
C ALA A 219 22.42 -3.58 -60.86
N GLN A 220 22.52 -4.37 -59.80
CA GLN A 220 23.70 -5.11 -59.31
C GLN A 220 24.97 -4.33 -58.94
N SER A 221 25.41 -4.59 -57.73
CA SER A 221 26.64 -5.33 -57.27
C SER A 221 26.90 -4.95 -55.83
N ALA A 222 26.89 -5.84 -54.85
CA ALA A 222 27.87 -6.90 -54.54
C ALA A 222 29.18 -6.34 -53.94
N GLN A 223 29.51 -7.00 -52.87
CA GLN A 223 30.82 -7.22 -52.22
C GLN A 223 31.01 -6.48 -50.89
N SER A 224 30.96 -7.22 -49.85
CA SER A 224 31.97 -8.17 -49.22
C SER A 224 32.93 -7.40 -48.30
N ALA A 225 32.87 -7.71 -47.04
CA ALA A 225 33.65 -8.68 -46.30
C ALA A 225 34.73 -8.10 -45.38
N GLN A 226 34.76 -8.66 -44.19
CA GLN A 226 35.94 -8.91 -43.32
C GLN A 226 36.50 -7.69 -42.56
N SER A 227 36.87 -7.71 -41.31
CA SER A 227 37.36 -8.78 -40.43
C SER A 227 37.52 -8.23 -39.04
N GLU A 228 37.28 -9.07 -38.05
CA GLU A 228 37.94 -9.03 -36.72
C GLU A 228 39.48 -9.14 -36.86
N PRO A 229 40.30 -9.16 -35.81
CA PRO A 229 40.15 -8.94 -34.37
C PRO A 229 41.27 -8.09 -33.72
N SER A 230 41.15 -7.70 -32.49
CA SER A 230 42.10 -7.86 -31.39
C SER A 230 41.50 -7.40 -30.07
#